data_07b0177bcb8d5d00773f702bb15f4983
#
_entry.id   07b0177bcb8d5d00773f702bb15f4983
#
_cell.length_a   1.000
_cell.length_b   1.000
_cell.length_c   1.000
_cell.angle_alpha   90.00
_cell.angle_beta   90.00
_cell.angle_gamma   90.00
#
_symmetry.space_group_name_H-M   'P 1'
#
loop_
_entity.id
_entity.type
_entity.pdbx_description
1 polymer ?
#
loop_
_entity_poly.entity_id
_entity_poly.type
_entity_poly.pdbx_seq_one_letter_code
_entity_poly.pdbx_strand_id
1 'polypeptide(L)'
;MKKLVSRTAWASVCLASTLLVVSCDDQEDVAVPSQSQEELQSLSPVPDDVRDMFVELGYDANDVVMEGENYLLQNDIIVTPEALAEMVAELDGPEEEQYRTANLVRRLPRTIRVRGAGLTSKMSNALNRAIANYNNLNLRIRFRRVNSNANITVRRTNRLGNGARAGFPSNGNPFNLVELGAGLQNFNIRVVEHVVAHELGHTIGLRHTDWFDRSFSCGGDAVREPGFPGESPRAIHIPNTPTGFDANSVMNSCFSADETGEFSNADKRALRRVY
;
A
#
# COMPACT_ATOMS: atom_id res chain seq x y z
N MET A 1 -43.54 36.07 -72.30
CA MET A 1 -44.80 36.40 -71.63
C MET A 1 -44.54 36.54 -70.16
N LYS A 2 -44.95 37.63 -69.67
CA LYS A 2 -44.92 38.14 -68.26
C LYS A 2 -45.52 37.20 -67.23
N LYS A 3 -45.00 37.24 -66.03
CA LYS A 3 -45.62 37.48 -64.70
C LYS A 3 -44.60 37.19 -63.67
N LEU A 4 -44.08 38.10 -62.94
CA LEU A 4 -44.53 38.96 -61.82
C LEU A 4 -44.68 38.23 -60.47
N VAL A 5 -43.71 38.46 -59.62
CA VAL A 5 -43.77 38.91 -58.25
C VAL A 5 -44.50 38.05 -57.19
N SER A 6 -43.78 37.64 -56.16
CA SER A 6 -44.16 38.03 -54.79
C SER A 6 -42.97 37.84 -53.82
N ARG A 7 -42.63 38.95 -53.14
CA ARG A 7 -41.71 39.02 -52.02
C ARG A 7 -42.46 38.66 -50.73
N THR A 8 -42.00 37.73 -50.00
CA THR A 8 -42.29 37.70 -48.58
C THR A 8 -40.98 37.45 -47.77
N ALA A 9 -40.65 38.47 -47.05
CA ALA A 9 -39.58 38.47 -46.10
C ALA A 9 -39.98 37.62 -44.86
N TRP A 10 -39.16 36.68 -44.50
CA TRP A 10 -39.24 36.05 -43.16
C TRP A 10 -37.89 36.13 -42.48
N ALA A 11 -38.00 36.57 -41.22
CA ALA A 11 -36.91 36.91 -40.35
C ALA A 11 -36.01 35.68 -40.05
N SER A 12 -34.71 35.88 -40.21
CA SER A 12 -33.68 34.94 -39.72
C SER A 12 -33.60 35.02 -38.22
N VAL A 13 -34.01 33.97 -37.55
CA VAL A 13 -33.65 33.71 -36.16
C VAL A 13 -32.33 32.93 -36.18
N CYS A 14 -31.24 33.60 -35.86
CA CYS A 14 -29.96 32.95 -35.57
C CYS A 14 -30.06 32.18 -34.25
N LEU A 15 -30.22 30.86 -34.34
CA LEU A 15 -30.01 29.97 -33.21
C LEU A 15 -28.50 29.71 -33.10
N ALA A 16 -27.85 30.34 -32.18
CA ALA A 16 -26.46 30.03 -31.83
C ALA A 16 -26.45 28.65 -31.15
N SER A 17 -26.05 27.60 -31.87
CA SER A 17 -25.77 26.28 -31.33
C SER A 17 -24.38 26.34 -30.69
N THR A 18 -24.33 26.51 -29.40
CA THR A 18 -23.11 26.25 -28.61
C THR A 18 -22.85 24.73 -28.62
N LEU A 19 -21.87 24.32 -29.43
CA LEU A 19 -21.27 23.00 -29.32
C LEU A 19 -20.52 22.96 -28.01
N LEU A 20 -21.11 22.29 -27.02
CA LEU A 20 -20.40 21.79 -25.86
C LEU A 20 -19.53 20.63 -26.35
N VAL A 21 -18.22 20.88 -26.49
CA VAL A 21 -17.23 19.85 -26.64
C VAL A 21 -17.07 19.23 -25.24
N VAL A 22 -17.75 18.11 -25.01
CA VAL A 22 -17.46 17.25 -23.86
C VAL A 22 -16.18 16.55 -24.21
N SER A 23 -15.06 17.04 -23.68
CA SER A 23 -13.81 16.31 -23.60
C SER A 23 -14.00 15.25 -22.51
N CYS A 24 -14.24 14.02 -22.92
CA CYS A 24 -14.04 12.88 -22.02
C CYS A 24 -12.53 12.67 -21.92
N ASP A 25 -11.95 13.23 -20.90
CA ASP A 25 -10.63 12.85 -20.41
C ASP A 25 -10.89 11.91 -19.23
N ASP A 26 -11.16 10.64 -19.53
CA ASP A 26 -11.26 9.56 -18.56
C ASP A 26 -9.84 9.06 -18.22
N GLN A 27 -9.04 9.93 -17.64
CA GLN A 27 -7.98 9.47 -16.73
C GLN A 27 -8.64 9.36 -15.36
N GLU A 28 -9.13 8.19 -15.02
CA GLU A 28 -9.37 7.83 -13.62
C GLU A 28 -8.02 7.79 -12.93
N ASP A 29 -7.60 8.93 -12.37
CA ASP A 29 -6.61 8.95 -11.29
C ASP A 29 -7.15 8.03 -10.20
N VAL A 30 -6.52 6.87 -10.03
CA VAL A 30 -6.79 5.99 -8.90
C VAL A 30 -6.21 6.71 -7.68
N ALA A 31 -7.00 7.61 -7.12
CA ALA A 31 -6.65 8.36 -5.94
C ALA A 31 -6.33 7.37 -4.81
N VAL A 32 -5.21 7.59 -4.14
CA VAL A 32 -4.94 7.05 -2.81
C VAL A 32 -6.21 7.20 -1.98
N PRO A 33 -6.72 6.13 -1.34
CA PRO A 33 -7.97 6.21 -0.61
C PRO A 33 -7.84 7.24 0.51
N SER A 34 -8.49 8.39 0.34
CA SER A 34 -8.68 9.33 1.45
C SER A 34 -9.57 8.63 2.49
N GLN A 35 -9.12 8.60 3.72
CA GLN A 35 -9.94 8.14 4.85
C GLN A 35 -11.23 8.95 4.90
N SER A 36 -12.35 8.29 5.20
CA SER A 36 -13.62 9.00 5.38
C SER A 36 -13.52 9.96 6.58
N GLN A 37 -14.23 11.10 6.54
CA GLN A 37 -14.21 12.08 7.64
C GLN A 37 -14.65 11.49 8.99
N GLU A 38 -15.45 10.41 9.00
CA GLU A 38 -15.81 9.65 10.20
C GLU A 38 -14.64 8.86 10.78
N GLU A 39 -13.72 8.39 9.96
CA GLU A 39 -12.53 7.65 10.39
C GLU A 39 -11.47 8.60 10.98
N LEU A 40 -11.33 9.80 10.43
CA LEU A 40 -10.47 10.85 11.01
C LEU A 40 -10.91 11.28 12.41
N GLN A 41 -12.21 11.22 12.73
CA GLN A 41 -12.75 11.59 14.05
C GLN A 41 -12.47 10.55 15.14
N SER A 42 -12.06 9.34 14.80
CA SER A 42 -11.70 8.27 15.74
C SER A 42 -10.20 8.22 16.07
N LEU A 43 -9.39 9.03 15.39
CA LEU A 43 -7.94 9.06 15.55
C LEU A 43 -7.55 10.07 16.62
N SER A 44 -6.80 9.64 17.62
CA SER A 44 -6.27 10.48 18.68
C SER A 44 -4.84 10.94 18.34
N PRO A 45 -4.42 12.12 18.84
CA PRO A 45 -3.03 12.53 18.67
C PRO A 45 -2.09 11.55 19.38
N VAL A 46 -0.97 11.27 18.73
CA VAL A 46 0.10 10.42 19.27
C VAL A 46 0.82 11.20 20.38
N PRO A 47 1.16 10.57 21.54
CA PRO A 47 1.99 11.17 22.57
C PRO A 47 3.34 11.67 22.00
N ASP A 48 3.87 12.79 22.54
CA ASP A 48 5.06 13.42 21.99
C ASP A 48 6.30 12.49 22.06
N ASP A 49 6.47 11.74 23.15
CA ASP A 49 7.55 10.75 23.31
C ASP A 49 7.48 9.64 22.26
N VAL A 50 6.28 9.22 21.89
CA VAL A 50 6.07 8.22 20.83
C VAL A 50 6.31 8.83 19.46
N ARG A 51 5.91 10.08 19.24
CA ARG A 51 6.22 10.82 18.01
C ARG A 51 7.72 10.93 17.81
N ASP A 52 8.45 11.25 18.88
CA ASP A 52 9.92 11.33 18.86
C ASP A 52 10.54 9.97 18.48
N MET A 53 10.02 8.85 18.97
CA MET A 53 10.45 7.51 18.58
C MET A 53 10.24 7.26 17.08
N PHE A 54 9.09 7.63 16.51
CA PHE A 54 8.86 7.51 15.07
C PHE A 54 9.78 8.42 14.28
N VAL A 55 10.03 9.64 14.76
CA VAL A 55 11.01 10.56 14.15
C VAL A 55 12.41 9.97 14.19
N GLU A 56 12.83 9.37 15.32
CA GLU A 56 14.14 8.70 15.45
C GLU A 56 14.26 7.51 14.49
N LEU A 57 13.16 6.82 14.22
CA LEU A 57 13.04 5.76 13.22
C LEU A 57 12.97 6.28 11.77
N GLY A 58 12.97 7.61 11.56
CA GLY A 58 12.95 8.24 10.25
C GLY A 58 11.56 8.37 9.62
N TYR A 59 10.49 8.40 10.41
CA TYR A 59 9.13 8.67 9.94
C TYR A 59 8.69 10.11 10.24
N ASP A 60 7.74 10.67 9.45
CA ASP A 60 7.14 11.95 9.77
C ASP A 60 6.19 11.78 10.96
N ALA A 61 6.39 12.62 11.96
CA ALA A 61 5.48 12.68 13.08
C ALA A 61 4.02 13.02 12.69
N ASN A 62 3.81 13.64 11.52
CA ASN A 62 2.49 13.97 11.01
C ASN A 62 1.81 12.80 10.28
N ASP A 63 2.58 11.79 9.86
CA ASP A 63 2.09 10.59 9.20
C ASP A 63 1.72 9.48 10.19
N VAL A 64 1.74 9.78 11.49
CA VAL A 64 1.44 8.82 12.55
C VAL A 64 0.23 9.29 13.34
N VAL A 65 -0.75 8.42 13.51
CA VAL A 65 -1.94 8.65 14.33
C VAL A 65 -2.21 7.45 15.24
N MET A 66 -2.88 7.70 16.37
CA MET A 66 -3.33 6.61 17.24
C MET A 66 -4.56 5.93 16.64
N GLU A 67 -4.57 4.60 16.60
CA GLU A 67 -5.76 3.80 16.34
C GLU A 67 -5.95 2.74 17.45
N GLY A 68 -6.78 3.05 18.43
CA GLY A 68 -6.89 2.26 19.64
C GLY A 68 -5.59 2.26 20.43
N GLU A 69 -5.01 1.08 20.67
CA GLU A 69 -3.72 0.90 21.38
C GLU A 69 -2.52 0.85 20.42
N ASN A 70 -2.74 0.94 19.11
CA ASN A 70 -1.70 0.87 18.09
C ASN A 70 -1.47 2.22 17.42
N TYR A 71 -0.40 2.33 16.67
CA TYR A 71 -0.08 3.47 15.82
C TYR A 71 -0.37 3.10 14.37
N LEU A 72 -1.10 3.94 13.65
CA LEU A 72 -1.27 3.84 12.20
C LEU A 72 -0.30 4.80 11.55
N LEU A 73 0.64 4.26 10.81
CA LEU A 73 1.69 4.95 10.09
C LEU A 73 1.35 4.93 8.61
N GLN A 74 1.41 6.10 7.94
CA GLN A 74 1.22 6.26 6.49
C GLN A 74 -0.11 5.70 5.95
N ASN A 75 -1.11 5.58 6.81
CA ASN A 75 -2.47 5.07 6.55
C ASN A 75 -2.57 3.59 6.16
N ASP A 76 -1.48 2.84 6.11
CA ASP A 76 -1.45 1.43 5.73
C ASP A 76 -0.66 0.53 6.70
N ILE A 77 0.23 1.09 7.51
CA ILE A 77 1.10 0.31 8.40
C ILE A 77 0.64 0.43 9.86
N ILE A 78 0.23 -0.68 10.43
CA ILE A 78 -0.09 -0.77 11.86
C ILE A 78 1.18 -1.13 12.63
N VAL A 79 1.60 -0.26 13.54
CA VAL A 79 2.73 -0.48 14.43
C VAL A 79 2.20 -0.68 15.86
N THR A 80 2.46 -1.83 16.44
CA THR A 80 2.12 -2.06 17.85
C THR A 80 3.18 -1.42 18.77
N PRO A 81 2.86 -1.08 20.04
CA PRO A 81 3.86 -0.57 20.98
C PRO A 81 5.09 -1.47 21.10
N GLU A 82 4.90 -2.80 21.10
CA GLU A 82 6.00 -3.77 21.16
C GLU A 82 6.85 -3.74 19.90
N ALA A 83 6.21 -3.63 18.71
CA ALA A 83 6.95 -3.52 17.45
C ALA A 83 7.74 -2.21 17.39
N LEU A 84 7.17 -1.10 17.87
CA LEU A 84 7.87 0.18 17.96
C LEU A 84 9.11 0.09 18.87
N ALA A 85 8.94 -0.47 20.06
CA ALA A 85 10.05 -0.65 20.99
C ALA A 85 11.19 -1.52 20.42
N GLU A 86 10.86 -2.60 19.69
CA GLU A 86 11.85 -3.42 18.98
C GLU A 86 12.54 -2.64 17.87
N MET A 87 11.80 -1.84 17.10
CA MET A 87 12.36 -1.01 16.03
C MET A 87 13.36 0.01 16.57
N VAL A 88 13.03 0.68 17.69
CA VAL A 88 13.92 1.64 18.36
C VAL A 88 15.16 0.96 18.93
N ALA A 89 15.01 -0.21 19.56
CA ALA A 89 16.14 -0.93 20.15
C ALA A 89 17.18 -1.43 19.12
N GLU A 90 16.81 -1.54 17.84
CA GLU A 90 17.71 -1.95 16.75
C GLU A 90 18.30 -0.76 15.97
N LEU A 91 18.17 0.48 16.47
CA LEU A 91 18.66 1.69 15.82
C LEU A 91 20.19 1.72 15.59
N ASP A 92 20.99 0.95 16.32
CA ASP A 92 22.45 0.94 16.23
C ASP A 92 23.04 -0.04 15.19
N GLY A 93 22.19 -0.63 14.34
CA GLY A 93 22.61 -1.60 13.31
C GLY A 93 23.16 -0.95 12.03
N PRO A 94 23.97 -1.67 11.19
CA PRO A 94 24.50 -1.14 9.93
C PRO A 94 23.41 -0.85 8.90
N GLU A 95 23.58 0.24 8.14
CA GLU A 95 22.68 0.68 7.07
C GLU A 95 22.87 -0.16 5.80
N GLU A 96 21.78 -0.72 5.24
CA GLU A 96 21.80 -1.46 3.97
C GLU A 96 20.48 -1.29 3.19
N GLU A 97 20.53 -1.29 1.86
CA GLU A 97 19.53 -0.80 0.88
C GLU A 97 18.66 -1.88 0.24
N GLN A 98 17.57 -1.74 -0.27
CA GLN A 98 16.17 -2.17 -0.44
C GLN A 98 15.57 -2.52 0.92
N TYR A 99 14.31 -2.17 1.15
CA TYR A 99 14.03 -1.66 2.49
C TYR A 99 13.22 -2.66 3.30
N ARG A 100 13.72 -2.97 4.45
CA ARG A 100 13.04 -3.74 5.49
C ARG A 100 13.04 -2.97 6.80
N THR A 101 12.15 -3.32 7.68
CA THR A 101 12.30 -2.97 9.10
C THR A 101 13.35 -3.85 9.75
N ALA A 102 13.85 -3.45 10.89
CA ALA A 102 14.65 -4.28 11.78
C ALA A 102 13.88 -5.54 12.22
N ASN A 103 12.58 -5.41 12.38
CA ASN A 103 11.69 -6.49 12.81
C ASN A 103 11.42 -7.48 11.67
N LEU A 104 11.99 -8.67 11.78
CA LEU A 104 11.81 -9.75 10.83
C LEU A 104 11.17 -10.98 11.49
N VAL A 105 10.57 -11.83 10.68
CA VAL A 105 10.14 -13.15 11.15
C VAL A 105 11.37 -14.00 11.44
N ARG A 106 11.43 -14.56 12.66
CA ARG A 106 12.55 -15.37 13.14
C ARG A 106 12.16 -16.85 13.26
N ARG A 107 13.12 -17.69 13.65
CA ARG A 107 12.97 -19.17 13.81
C ARG A 107 12.64 -19.85 12.48
N LEU A 108 13.51 -19.62 11.54
CA LEU A 108 13.43 -20.21 10.18
C LEU A 108 14.08 -21.61 10.14
N PRO A 109 13.62 -22.54 9.26
CA PRO A 109 12.50 -22.37 8.30
C PRO A 109 11.14 -22.38 9.01
N ARG A 110 10.17 -21.63 8.46
CA ARG A 110 8.87 -21.44 9.14
C ARG A 110 7.71 -21.48 8.15
N THR A 111 6.63 -22.17 8.55
CA THR A 111 5.33 -22.09 7.86
C THR A 111 4.43 -21.09 8.57
N ILE A 112 4.03 -20.04 7.85
CA ILE A 112 3.09 -19.01 8.30
C ILE A 112 1.69 -19.41 7.84
N ARG A 113 0.79 -19.65 8.78
CA ARG A 113 -0.59 -20.05 8.50
C ARG A 113 -1.45 -18.82 8.28
N VAL A 114 -2.16 -18.76 7.15
CA VAL A 114 -2.97 -17.60 6.73
C VAL A 114 -4.43 -18.00 6.56
N ARG A 115 -5.33 -17.28 7.24
CA ARG A 115 -6.77 -17.44 7.13
C ARG A 115 -7.39 -16.24 6.44
N GLY A 116 -8.30 -16.46 5.49
CA GLY A 116 -9.19 -15.44 4.98
C GLY A 116 -10.48 -15.37 5.84
N ALA A 117 -10.93 -14.19 6.18
CA ALA A 117 -12.13 -13.94 6.96
C ALA A 117 -13.05 -12.92 6.23
N GLY A 118 -14.27 -13.32 5.88
CA GLY A 118 -15.23 -12.45 5.19
C GLY A 118 -14.83 -12.00 3.79
N LEU A 119 -13.84 -12.65 3.17
CA LEU A 119 -13.34 -12.32 1.83
C LEU A 119 -14.38 -12.70 0.77
N THR A 120 -14.50 -11.87 -0.26
CA THR A 120 -15.22 -12.27 -1.49
C THR A 120 -14.44 -13.38 -2.21
N SER A 121 -15.08 -14.07 -3.14
CA SER A 121 -14.41 -15.10 -3.96
C SER A 121 -13.21 -14.53 -4.70
N LYS A 122 -13.29 -13.29 -5.23
CA LYS A 122 -12.17 -12.60 -5.89
C LYS A 122 -11.00 -12.37 -4.92
N MET A 123 -11.26 -11.78 -3.75
CA MET A 123 -10.23 -11.54 -2.72
C MET A 123 -9.60 -12.84 -2.21
N SER A 124 -10.41 -13.88 -2.02
CA SER A 124 -9.90 -15.20 -1.60
C SER A 124 -9.00 -15.83 -2.66
N ASN A 125 -9.34 -15.68 -3.94
CA ASN A 125 -8.52 -16.15 -5.05
C ASN A 125 -7.22 -15.32 -5.17
N ALA A 126 -7.30 -14.00 -5.02
CA ALA A 126 -6.14 -13.11 -5.00
C ALA A 126 -5.16 -13.49 -3.86
N LEU A 127 -5.69 -13.77 -2.66
CA LEU A 127 -4.87 -14.26 -1.54
C LEU A 127 -4.19 -15.61 -1.87
N ASN A 128 -4.87 -16.52 -2.56
CA ASN A 128 -4.24 -17.78 -2.97
C ASN A 128 -3.11 -17.55 -3.97
N ARG A 129 -3.26 -16.61 -4.91
CA ARG A 129 -2.24 -16.25 -5.89
C ARG A 129 -1.05 -15.58 -5.22
N ALA A 130 -1.27 -14.58 -4.36
CA ALA A 130 -0.20 -13.93 -3.60
C ALA A 130 0.61 -14.96 -2.77
N ILE A 131 -0.06 -15.88 -2.09
CA ILE A 131 0.60 -16.99 -1.37
C ILE A 131 1.41 -17.86 -2.32
N ALA A 132 0.90 -18.17 -3.50
CA ALA A 132 1.63 -18.96 -4.50
C ALA A 132 2.89 -18.23 -4.97
N ASN A 133 2.79 -16.91 -5.21
CA ASN A 133 3.93 -16.07 -5.63
C ASN A 133 5.07 -16.11 -4.59
N TYR A 134 4.76 -15.93 -3.31
CA TYR A 134 5.75 -16.09 -2.23
C TYR A 134 6.34 -17.50 -2.20
N ASN A 135 5.52 -18.52 -2.27
CA ASN A 135 5.95 -19.92 -2.14
C ASN A 135 6.78 -20.41 -3.32
N ASN A 136 6.60 -19.83 -4.52
CA ASN A 136 7.38 -20.14 -5.73
C ASN A 136 8.82 -19.63 -5.65
N LEU A 137 9.14 -18.75 -4.70
CA LEU A 137 10.50 -18.22 -4.52
C LEU A 137 11.44 -19.17 -3.74
N ASN A 138 10.90 -20.25 -3.17
CA ASN A 138 11.65 -21.22 -2.36
C ASN A 138 12.37 -20.62 -1.15
N LEU A 139 11.68 -19.71 -0.45
CA LEU A 139 12.18 -19.03 0.74
C LEU A 139 12.22 -19.98 1.96
N ARG A 140 12.94 -19.58 3.00
CA ARG A 140 12.88 -20.24 4.32
C ARG A 140 11.57 -19.98 5.08
N ILE A 141 10.68 -19.08 4.58
CA ILE A 141 9.30 -18.96 4.97
C ILE A 141 8.39 -19.55 3.89
N ARG A 142 7.26 -20.11 4.34
CA ARG A 142 6.18 -20.57 3.44
C ARG A 142 4.85 -20.13 4.01
N PHE A 143 3.98 -19.62 3.16
CA PHE A 143 2.62 -19.34 3.53
C PHE A 143 1.71 -20.54 3.24
N ARG A 144 0.78 -20.82 4.15
CA ARG A 144 -0.18 -21.92 3.99
C ARG A 144 -1.59 -21.47 4.37
N ARG A 145 -2.55 -21.66 3.48
CA ARG A 145 -3.97 -21.41 3.76
C ARG A 145 -4.47 -22.38 4.83
N VAL A 146 -5.21 -21.83 5.78
CA VAL A 146 -5.87 -22.57 6.86
C VAL A 146 -7.24 -21.98 7.15
N ASN A 147 -8.11 -22.77 7.82
CA ASN A 147 -9.44 -22.30 8.27
C ASN A 147 -9.45 -21.87 9.74
N SER A 148 -8.48 -22.34 10.53
CA SER A 148 -8.33 -22.04 11.97
C SER A 148 -6.87 -21.99 12.37
N ASN A 149 -6.57 -21.55 13.59
CA ASN A 149 -5.23 -21.47 14.17
C ASN A 149 -4.23 -20.76 13.24
N ALA A 150 -4.64 -19.63 12.65
CA ALA A 150 -3.82 -18.83 11.75
C ALA A 150 -2.78 -18.01 12.53
N ASN A 151 -1.64 -17.74 11.89
CA ASN A 151 -0.68 -16.72 12.33
C ASN A 151 -1.09 -15.34 11.79
N ILE A 152 -1.68 -15.29 10.58
CA ILE A 152 -2.17 -14.07 9.95
C ILE A 152 -3.64 -14.29 9.56
N THR A 153 -4.50 -13.33 9.90
CA THR A 153 -5.86 -13.26 9.40
C THR A 153 -5.96 -12.14 8.38
N VAL A 154 -6.33 -12.47 7.15
CA VAL A 154 -6.66 -11.48 6.11
C VAL A 154 -8.17 -11.31 6.13
N ARG A 155 -8.64 -10.11 6.50
CA ARG A 155 -10.07 -9.82 6.60
C ARG A 155 -10.52 -8.69 5.69
N ARG A 156 -11.74 -8.80 5.17
CA ARG A 156 -12.41 -7.70 4.47
C ARG A 156 -13.00 -6.73 5.49
N THR A 157 -12.87 -5.43 5.22
CA THR A 157 -13.47 -4.35 6.01
C THR A 157 -14.18 -3.34 5.10
N ASN A 158 -15.18 -2.65 5.62
CA ASN A 158 -15.85 -1.57 4.89
C ASN A 158 -15.19 -0.21 5.14
N ARG A 159 -14.23 -0.13 6.07
CA ARG A 159 -13.62 1.13 6.51
C ARG A 159 -12.59 1.70 5.53
N LEU A 160 -11.87 0.83 4.80
CA LEU A 160 -10.70 1.23 4.01
C LEU A 160 -11.01 1.54 2.54
N GLY A 161 -12.28 1.60 2.12
CA GLY A 161 -12.62 1.87 0.73
C GLY A 161 -11.89 0.94 -0.24
N ASN A 162 -10.99 1.50 -1.04
CA ASN A 162 -10.12 0.78 -1.98
C ASN A 162 -8.74 0.44 -1.39
N GLY A 163 -8.43 0.87 -0.17
CA GLY A 163 -7.15 0.65 0.48
C GLY A 163 -7.03 -0.71 1.16
N ALA A 164 -5.85 -0.95 1.68
CA ALA A 164 -5.55 -2.09 2.55
C ALA A 164 -4.57 -1.63 3.62
N ARG A 165 -4.32 -2.48 4.61
CA ARG A 165 -3.29 -2.23 5.61
C ARG A 165 -2.86 -3.49 6.33
N ALA A 166 -1.62 -3.51 6.76
CA ALA A 166 -1.05 -4.51 7.63
C ALA A 166 -0.13 -3.84 8.68
N GLY A 167 0.70 -4.61 9.35
CA GLY A 167 1.69 -4.09 10.26
C GLY A 167 2.99 -4.90 10.19
N PHE A 168 3.98 -4.46 10.96
CA PHE A 168 5.30 -5.09 11.00
C PHE A 168 5.36 -6.24 12.01
N PRO A 169 6.28 -7.21 11.80
CA PRO A 169 6.56 -8.26 12.75
C PRO A 169 6.90 -7.73 14.14
N SER A 170 6.63 -8.52 15.15
CA SER A 170 7.04 -8.26 16.52
C SER A 170 7.44 -9.58 17.20
N ASN A 171 8.45 -9.57 18.08
CA ASN A 171 8.95 -10.76 18.79
C ASN A 171 9.32 -11.92 17.84
N GLY A 172 9.77 -11.61 16.61
CA GLY A 172 10.08 -12.58 15.57
C GLY A 172 8.87 -13.33 15.03
N ASN A 173 7.65 -12.84 15.26
CA ASN A 173 6.43 -13.36 14.68
C ASN A 173 5.90 -12.42 13.60
N PRO A 174 5.24 -12.93 12.54
CA PRO A 174 4.59 -12.08 11.57
C PRO A 174 3.49 -11.26 12.24
N PHE A 175 3.21 -10.07 11.72
CA PHE A 175 2.02 -9.33 12.14
C PHE A 175 0.77 -10.17 11.84
N ASN A 176 -0.21 -10.14 12.74
CA ASN A 176 -1.27 -11.13 12.75
C ASN A 176 -2.53 -10.76 11.94
N LEU A 177 -2.57 -9.53 11.38
CA LEU A 177 -3.75 -8.99 10.71
C LEU A 177 -3.37 -8.30 9.39
N VAL A 178 -4.16 -8.56 8.36
CA VAL A 178 -4.24 -7.79 7.11
C VAL A 178 -5.70 -7.40 6.92
N GLU A 179 -5.96 -6.13 6.68
CA GLU A 179 -7.29 -5.61 6.37
C GLU A 179 -7.36 -5.18 4.91
N LEU A 180 -8.36 -5.68 4.19
CA LEU A 180 -8.63 -5.35 2.80
C LEU A 180 -9.92 -4.55 2.70
N GLY A 181 -9.86 -3.37 2.14
CA GLY A 181 -11.01 -2.52 1.89
C GLY A 181 -12.04 -3.19 0.96
N ALA A 182 -13.31 -2.98 1.24
CA ALA A 182 -14.39 -3.60 0.48
C ALA A 182 -14.39 -3.21 -1.00
N GLY A 183 -13.91 -2.00 -1.32
CA GLY A 183 -13.83 -1.47 -2.69
C GLY A 183 -12.85 -2.23 -3.59
N LEU A 184 -11.83 -2.88 -3.01
CA LEU A 184 -10.86 -3.69 -3.78
C LEU A 184 -11.53 -4.78 -4.64
N GLN A 185 -12.72 -5.26 -4.27
CA GLN A 185 -13.44 -6.22 -5.09
C GLN A 185 -13.80 -5.71 -6.49
N ASN A 186 -13.81 -4.40 -6.72
CA ASN A 186 -14.15 -3.78 -7.99
C ASN A 186 -12.98 -3.77 -8.99
N PHE A 187 -11.75 -3.90 -8.50
CA PHE A 187 -10.56 -3.96 -9.34
C PHE A 187 -10.36 -5.32 -10.01
N ASN A 188 -9.47 -5.34 -11.01
CA ASN A 188 -8.99 -6.58 -11.60
C ASN A 188 -8.36 -7.47 -10.52
N ILE A 189 -8.49 -8.78 -10.66
CA ILE A 189 -7.92 -9.73 -9.69
C ILE A 189 -6.40 -9.58 -9.53
N ARG A 190 -5.68 -9.12 -10.56
CA ARG A 190 -4.23 -8.88 -10.49
C ARG A 190 -3.89 -7.73 -9.55
N VAL A 191 -4.68 -6.64 -9.60
CA VAL A 191 -4.54 -5.52 -8.66
C VAL A 191 -4.80 -6.00 -7.22
N VAL A 192 -5.88 -6.76 -7.00
CA VAL A 192 -6.18 -7.30 -5.67
C VAL A 192 -5.09 -8.25 -5.18
N GLU A 193 -4.50 -9.04 -6.08
CA GLU A 193 -3.35 -9.91 -5.82
C GLU A 193 -2.11 -9.11 -5.41
N HIS A 194 -1.81 -8.02 -6.14
CA HIS A 194 -0.74 -7.07 -5.84
C HIS A 194 -0.90 -6.52 -4.42
N VAL A 195 -2.07 -5.93 -4.11
CA VAL A 195 -2.35 -5.37 -2.78
C VAL A 195 -2.21 -6.43 -1.68
N VAL A 196 -2.72 -7.64 -1.89
CA VAL A 196 -2.56 -8.72 -0.91
C VAL A 196 -1.09 -9.13 -0.74
N ALA A 197 -0.31 -9.17 -1.82
CA ALA A 197 1.12 -9.49 -1.76
C ALA A 197 1.90 -8.40 -1.02
N HIS A 198 1.56 -7.12 -1.24
CA HIS A 198 2.08 -5.95 -0.56
C HIS A 198 1.85 -6.06 0.95
N GLU A 199 0.61 -6.24 1.39
CA GLU A 199 0.26 -6.33 2.80
C GLU A 199 0.92 -7.54 3.50
N LEU A 200 0.99 -8.68 2.82
CA LEU A 200 1.76 -9.82 3.33
C LEU A 200 3.25 -9.49 3.47
N GLY A 201 3.80 -8.63 2.60
CA GLY A 201 5.16 -8.11 2.68
C GLY A 201 5.41 -7.36 3.99
N HIS A 202 4.51 -6.44 4.36
CA HIS A 202 4.58 -5.74 5.65
C HIS A 202 4.53 -6.70 6.83
N THR A 203 3.65 -7.72 6.79
CA THR A 203 3.55 -8.70 7.89
C THR A 203 4.83 -9.48 8.16
N ILE A 204 5.76 -9.51 7.21
CA ILE A 204 7.06 -10.18 7.34
C ILE A 204 8.23 -9.21 7.42
N GLY A 205 7.99 -7.89 7.39
CA GLY A 205 8.99 -6.87 7.66
C GLY A 205 9.53 -6.11 6.45
N LEU A 206 8.91 -6.23 5.27
CA LEU A 206 9.26 -5.37 4.12
C LEU A 206 8.64 -3.98 4.30
N ARG A 207 9.36 -2.94 3.85
CA ARG A 207 8.93 -1.55 3.79
C ARG A 207 8.65 -1.13 2.35
N HIS A 208 8.10 0.07 2.18
CA HIS A 208 7.92 0.65 0.85
C HIS A 208 9.28 0.84 0.15
N THR A 209 9.32 0.57 -1.16
CA THR A 209 10.52 0.70 -1.97
C THR A 209 10.76 2.12 -2.44
N ASP A 210 9.73 2.93 -2.52
CA ASP A 210 9.76 4.36 -2.87
C ASP A 210 9.71 5.29 -1.64
N TRP A 211 10.08 4.77 -0.46
CA TRP A 211 10.10 5.54 0.79
C TRP A 211 10.85 6.87 0.68
N PHE A 212 11.85 6.97 -0.18
CA PHE A 212 12.65 8.17 -0.37
C PHE A 212 11.96 9.25 -1.21
N ASP A 213 10.95 8.89 -1.99
CA ASP A 213 10.05 9.79 -2.73
C ASP A 213 8.81 9.04 -3.21
N ARG A 214 7.72 9.17 -2.47
CA ARG A 214 6.45 8.51 -2.79
C ARG A 214 5.78 9.03 -4.06
N SER A 215 6.18 10.20 -4.56
CA SER A 215 5.63 10.73 -5.82
C SER A 215 5.89 9.82 -7.02
N PHE A 216 6.90 8.97 -6.94
CA PHE A 216 7.19 7.99 -7.99
C PHE A 216 6.05 6.99 -8.21
N SER A 217 5.41 6.51 -7.16
CA SER A 217 4.26 5.60 -7.28
C SER A 217 2.93 6.29 -7.13
N CYS A 218 2.83 7.33 -6.29
CA CYS A 218 1.57 7.98 -5.96
C CYS A 218 1.26 9.20 -6.83
N GLY A 219 2.25 9.71 -7.61
CA GLY A 219 2.13 10.98 -8.32
C GLY A 219 2.12 12.20 -7.37
N GLY A 220 1.93 13.40 -7.93
CA GLY A 220 1.92 14.64 -7.16
C GLY A 220 3.31 15.18 -6.85
N ASP A 221 3.39 16.01 -5.81
CA ASP A 221 4.66 16.59 -5.36
C ASP A 221 5.56 15.53 -4.72
N ALA A 222 6.89 15.74 -4.82
CA ALA A 222 7.87 14.88 -4.19
C ALA A 222 7.66 14.85 -2.67
N VAL A 223 7.17 13.72 -2.19
CA VAL A 223 6.98 13.45 -0.76
C VAL A 223 7.88 12.30 -0.39
N ARG A 224 8.91 12.62 0.37
CA ARG A 224 9.76 11.63 0.99
C ARG A 224 8.98 11.03 2.17
N GLU A 225 9.05 9.71 2.33
CA GLU A 225 8.80 9.16 3.65
C GLU A 225 9.83 9.81 4.57
N PRO A 226 9.41 10.63 5.52
CA PRO A 226 10.35 11.53 6.13
C PRO A 226 11.46 10.84 6.90
N GLY A 227 12.63 11.36 6.70
CA GLY A 227 13.78 11.37 7.54
C GLY A 227 14.28 12.80 7.56
N PHE A 228 14.98 13.23 8.59
CA PHE A 228 15.51 14.59 8.68
C PHE A 228 16.49 14.89 7.55
N PRO A 229 16.64 16.18 7.13
CA PRO A 229 17.72 16.59 6.24
C PRO A 229 19.07 16.24 6.86
N GLY A 230 19.77 15.25 6.29
CA GLY A 230 21.08 14.82 6.73
C GLY A 230 21.13 13.53 7.53
N GLU A 231 19.98 12.96 7.94
CA GLU A 231 19.92 11.64 8.56
C GLU A 231 19.18 10.66 7.65
N SER A 232 19.75 9.47 7.51
CA SER A 232 19.16 8.39 6.73
C SER A 232 17.90 7.89 7.47
N PRO A 233 16.70 7.92 6.86
CA PRO A 233 15.60 7.19 7.44
C PRO A 233 16.00 5.72 7.48
N ARG A 234 15.85 5.07 8.63
CA ARG A 234 16.34 3.69 8.82
C ARG A 234 15.45 2.64 8.17
N ALA A 235 15.18 2.87 6.89
CA ALA A 235 14.78 1.82 5.98
C ALA A 235 16.03 1.02 5.68
N ILE A 236 16.17 -0.14 6.28
CA ILE A 236 17.35 -0.98 6.12
C ILE A 236 17.35 -1.55 4.72
N HIS A 237 18.35 -1.17 3.90
CA HIS A 237 18.50 -1.72 2.55
C HIS A 237 18.86 -3.20 2.57
N ILE A 238 18.28 -3.94 1.66
CA ILE A 238 18.56 -5.36 1.49
C ILE A 238 19.68 -5.51 0.45
N PRO A 239 20.85 -6.05 0.81
CA PRO A 239 22.02 -6.11 -0.09
C PRO A 239 21.73 -6.75 -1.44
N ASN A 240 22.35 -6.22 -2.50
CA ASN A 240 22.23 -6.65 -3.91
C ASN A 240 20.86 -6.37 -4.53
N THR A 241 20.14 -5.39 -4.01
CA THR A 241 18.93 -4.86 -4.65
C THR A 241 19.20 -3.44 -5.18
N PRO A 242 18.39 -2.91 -6.14
CA PRO A 242 18.58 -1.55 -6.63
C PRO A 242 18.28 -0.51 -5.55
N THR A 243 19.06 0.58 -5.55
CA THR A 243 18.89 1.76 -4.69
C THR A 243 17.89 2.78 -5.23
N GLY A 244 17.42 2.60 -6.46
CA GLY A 244 16.46 3.49 -7.12
C GLY A 244 15.06 2.90 -7.18
N PHE A 245 14.10 3.75 -7.57
CA PHE A 245 12.70 3.37 -7.75
C PHE A 245 12.55 2.17 -8.72
N ASP A 246 11.84 1.15 -8.28
CA ASP A 246 11.40 0.02 -9.09
C ASP A 246 9.89 0.12 -9.31
N ALA A 247 9.48 0.63 -10.47
CA ALA A 247 8.08 0.83 -10.82
C ALA A 247 7.23 -0.47 -10.79
N ASN A 248 7.88 -1.64 -10.83
CA ASN A 248 7.20 -2.93 -10.81
C ASN A 248 7.25 -3.62 -9.44
N SER A 249 7.80 -2.96 -8.42
CA SER A 249 7.83 -3.53 -7.07
C SER A 249 6.44 -3.62 -6.48
N VAL A 250 6.12 -4.77 -5.88
CA VAL A 250 4.87 -4.90 -5.12
C VAL A 250 4.88 -4.08 -3.84
N MET A 251 6.06 -3.59 -3.40
CA MET A 251 6.20 -2.78 -2.18
C MET A 251 6.23 -1.28 -2.47
N ASN A 252 5.72 -0.80 -3.60
CA ASN A 252 5.48 0.62 -3.83
C ASN A 252 4.34 1.13 -2.96
N SER A 253 4.43 2.36 -2.47
CA SER A 253 3.43 2.97 -1.57
C SER A 253 2.03 3.06 -2.19
N CYS A 254 1.96 3.25 -3.51
CA CYS A 254 0.69 3.30 -4.25
C CYS A 254 0.69 2.28 -5.38
N PHE A 255 -0.48 1.77 -5.69
CA PHE A 255 -0.69 0.84 -6.79
C PHE A 255 -1.53 1.46 -7.91
N SER A 256 -1.35 0.96 -9.13
CA SER A 256 -2.09 1.37 -10.32
C SER A 256 -3.16 0.32 -10.71
N ALA A 257 -4.02 0.69 -11.68
CA ALA A 257 -5.00 -0.25 -12.24
C ALA A 257 -4.35 -1.35 -13.11
N ASP A 258 -3.10 -1.14 -13.54
CA ASP A 258 -2.38 -2.02 -14.45
C ASP A 258 -1.45 -3.03 -13.74
N GLU A 259 -1.50 -3.09 -12.41
CA GLU A 259 -0.68 -4.01 -11.62
C GLU A 259 -0.84 -5.46 -12.07
N THR A 260 0.28 -6.17 -12.12
CA THR A 260 0.32 -7.57 -12.58
C THR A 260 0.07 -8.57 -11.45
N GLY A 261 0.29 -8.17 -10.21
CA GLY A 261 0.28 -9.02 -9.03
C GLY A 261 1.56 -9.84 -8.83
N GLU A 262 2.53 -9.71 -9.75
CA GLU A 262 3.77 -10.47 -9.73
C GLU A 262 4.92 -9.68 -9.09
N PHE A 263 5.79 -10.35 -8.36
CA PHE A 263 7.02 -9.75 -7.85
C PHE A 263 7.97 -9.30 -8.95
N SER A 264 8.54 -8.12 -8.81
CA SER A 264 9.65 -7.66 -9.63
C SER A 264 10.90 -8.55 -9.43
N ASN A 265 11.91 -8.36 -10.25
CA ASN A 265 13.18 -9.05 -10.03
C ASN A 265 13.91 -8.56 -8.77
N ALA A 266 13.70 -7.31 -8.39
CA ALA A 266 14.26 -6.74 -7.18
C ALA A 266 13.56 -7.30 -5.92
N ASP A 267 12.23 -7.36 -5.92
CA ASP A 267 11.46 -8.02 -4.85
C ASP A 267 11.90 -9.46 -4.62
N LYS A 268 12.07 -10.22 -5.73
CA LYS A 268 12.53 -11.62 -5.67
C LYS A 268 13.92 -11.75 -5.06
N ARG A 269 14.84 -10.81 -5.38
CA ARG A 269 16.17 -10.79 -4.76
C ARG A 269 16.09 -10.45 -3.29
N ALA A 270 15.33 -9.41 -2.94
CA ALA A 270 15.11 -8.99 -1.57
C ALA A 270 14.58 -10.14 -0.70
N LEU A 271 13.49 -10.74 -1.12
CA LEU A 271 12.87 -11.85 -0.40
C LEU A 271 13.81 -13.03 -0.19
N ARG A 272 14.59 -13.42 -1.21
CA ARG A 272 15.60 -14.48 -1.09
C ARG A 272 16.79 -14.12 -0.22
N ARG A 273 17.07 -12.82 -0.05
CA ARG A 273 18.16 -12.36 0.81
C ARG A 273 17.75 -12.39 2.27
N VAL A 274 16.50 -12.02 2.55
CA VAL A 274 15.95 -11.94 3.91
C VAL A 274 15.50 -13.31 4.41
N TYR A 275 14.89 -14.11 3.55
CA TYR A 275 14.24 -15.37 3.86
C TYR A 275 14.75 -16.51 2.98
#